data_8699a6586a715b4a793b49b1eefa3d2a
#
_entry.id   8699a6586a715b4a793b49b1eefa3d2a
#
_cell.length_a   1.000
_cell.length_b   1.000
_cell.length_c   1.000
_cell.angle_alpha   90.00
_cell.angle_beta   90.00
_cell.angle_gamma   90.00
#
_symmetry.space_group_name_H-M   'P 1'
#
loop_
_entity.id
_entity.type
_entity.pdbx_description
1 polymer ?
#
loop_
_entity_poly.entity_id
_entity_poly.type
_entity_poly.pdbx_seq_one_letter_code
_entity_poly.pdbx_strand_id
1 'polypeptide(L)'
;MGEFKVIQRTKDAFFNATNLLKQWNQLKGMKKEVNDYFGLSSTKEFIYTIMERENYDRGNYPYHKSRANKGGNAGTWMHPLLFIDFAMWINPSFKYDVLKFVYDEMIKFRNLAGDAYPSMCKAVSSILPDDLFKQ
;
A
#
# COMPACT_ATOMS: atom_id res chain seq x y z
N MET A 1 7.81 -5.05 9.00
CA MET A 1 6.45 -5.11 9.54
C MET A 1 6.38 -5.86 10.87
N GLY A 2 7.30 -5.53 11.76
CA GLY A 2 7.33 -6.15 13.07
C GLY A 2 7.51 -7.66 13.00
N GLU A 3 6.58 -8.38 13.59
CA GLU A 3 6.64 -9.85 13.69
C GLU A 3 6.19 -10.59 12.43
N PHE A 4 5.66 -9.87 11.44
CA PHE A 4 5.17 -10.50 10.22
C PHE A 4 6.31 -10.71 9.22
N LYS A 5 6.30 -11.87 8.58
CA LYS A 5 7.23 -12.16 7.51
C LYS A 5 6.65 -11.65 6.19
N VAL A 6 7.45 -10.88 5.47
CA VAL A 6 7.05 -10.33 4.19
C VAL A 6 7.87 -10.99 3.09
N ILE A 7 7.19 -11.59 2.12
CA ILE A 7 7.83 -12.35 1.03
C ILE A 7 7.81 -11.50 -0.23
N GLN A 8 9.01 -11.20 -0.75
CA GLN A 8 9.20 -10.44 -1.98
C GLN A 8 9.94 -11.32 -3.00
N ARG A 9 9.47 -11.34 -4.23
CA ARG A 9 10.17 -12.08 -5.27
C ARG A 9 11.12 -11.17 -6.05
N THR A 10 12.20 -11.77 -6.54
CA THR A 10 13.29 -10.99 -7.11
C THR A 10 13.04 -10.54 -8.55
N LYS A 11 12.23 -11.28 -9.30
CA LYS A 11 12.07 -10.98 -10.73
C LYS A 11 11.38 -9.63 -11.01
N ASP A 12 10.49 -9.17 -10.10
CA ASP A 12 9.75 -7.94 -10.29
C ASP A 12 9.56 -7.14 -9.00
N ALA A 13 10.12 -7.61 -7.89
CA ALA A 13 10.02 -6.99 -6.56
C ALA A 13 8.59 -7.00 -5.99
N PHE A 14 7.67 -7.78 -6.55
CA PHE A 14 6.32 -7.91 -6.03
C PHE A 14 6.31 -8.66 -4.70
N PHE A 15 5.33 -8.31 -3.85
CA PHE A 15 5.16 -8.92 -2.53
C PHE A 15 3.95 -9.85 -2.49
N ASN A 16 4.05 -10.91 -1.69
CA ASN A 16 2.98 -11.89 -1.54
C ASN A 16 1.95 -11.39 -0.51
N ALA A 17 0.82 -10.87 -1.01
CA ALA A 17 -0.25 -10.34 -0.19
C ALA A 17 -1.01 -11.45 0.54
N THR A 18 -1.24 -12.57 -0.13
CA THR A 18 -1.97 -13.71 0.46
C THR A 18 -1.25 -14.24 1.70
N ASN A 19 0.07 -14.36 1.62
CA ASN A 19 0.85 -14.85 2.74
C ASN A 19 0.76 -13.90 3.94
N LEU A 20 0.87 -12.60 3.71
CA LEU A 20 0.74 -11.61 4.78
C LEU A 20 -0.64 -11.70 5.43
N LEU A 21 -1.69 -11.81 4.62
CA LEU A 21 -3.06 -11.86 5.13
C LEU A 21 -3.31 -13.13 5.97
N LYS A 22 -2.73 -14.26 5.56
CA LYS A 22 -2.82 -15.49 6.34
C LYS A 22 -2.21 -15.31 7.74
N GLN A 23 -1.05 -14.69 7.81
CA GLN A 23 -0.40 -14.43 9.09
C GLN A 23 -1.26 -13.51 9.96
N TRP A 24 -1.82 -12.46 9.37
CA TRP A 24 -2.68 -11.52 10.08
C TRP A 24 -3.93 -12.23 10.61
N ASN A 25 -4.61 -13.01 9.76
CA ASN A 25 -5.83 -13.71 10.15
C ASN A 25 -5.58 -14.69 11.28
N GLN A 26 -4.45 -15.41 11.24
CA GLN A 26 -4.08 -16.33 12.33
C GLN A 26 -3.84 -15.59 13.64
N LEU A 27 -3.12 -14.48 13.58
CA LEU A 27 -2.77 -13.72 14.77
C LEU A 27 -4.00 -13.06 15.42
N LYS A 28 -4.88 -12.52 14.60
CA LYS A 28 -6.03 -11.73 15.07
C LYS A 28 -7.34 -12.51 15.13
N GLY A 29 -7.35 -13.79 14.72
CA GLY A 29 -8.57 -14.57 14.66
C GLY A 29 -9.60 -14.03 13.68
N MET A 30 -9.14 -13.43 12.59
CA MET A 30 -10.01 -12.82 11.58
C MET A 30 -10.08 -13.70 10.34
N LYS A 31 -11.01 -13.36 9.44
CA LYS A 31 -11.24 -14.10 8.19
C LYS A 31 -11.31 -13.14 6.99
N LYS A 32 -10.43 -12.16 6.94
CA LYS A 32 -10.36 -11.25 5.79
C LYS A 32 -9.85 -12.00 4.56
N GLU A 33 -10.31 -11.61 3.40
CA GLU A 33 -9.87 -12.17 2.13
C GLU A 33 -9.28 -11.10 1.23
N VAL A 34 -8.32 -11.49 0.39
CA VAL A 34 -7.71 -10.56 -0.57
C VAL A 34 -8.78 -9.96 -1.48
N ASN A 35 -9.80 -10.74 -1.86
CA ASN A 35 -10.86 -10.23 -2.71
C ASN A 35 -11.67 -9.11 -2.05
N ASP A 36 -11.74 -9.06 -0.73
CA ASP A 36 -12.40 -7.95 -0.03
C ASP A 36 -11.68 -6.62 -0.33
N TYR A 37 -10.37 -6.66 -0.36
CA TYR A 37 -9.57 -5.50 -0.71
C TYR A 37 -9.80 -5.08 -2.17
N PHE A 38 -9.77 -6.04 -3.09
CA PHE A 38 -9.98 -5.75 -4.51
C PHE A 38 -11.41 -5.26 -4.80
N GLY A 39 -12.35 -5.57 -3.94
CA GLY A 39 -13.74 -5.13 -4.10
C GLY A 39 -13.98 -3.66 -3.77
N LEU A 40 -13.04 -3.01 -3.09
CA LEU A 40 -13.18 -1.60 -2.72
C LEU A 40 -13.02 -0.70 -3.94
N SER A 41 -13.88 0.32 -4.04
CA SER A 41 -13.76 1.30 -5.13
C SER A 41 -12.44 2.06 -5.05
N SER A 42 -11.99 2.38 -3.83
CA SER A 42 -10.71 3.05 -3.62
C SER A 42 -9.53 2.21 -4.12
N THR A 43 -9.60 0.89 -3.95
CA THR A 43 -8.56 -0.01 -4.45
C THR A 43 -8.51 -0.01 -5.97
N LYS A 44 -9.68 -0.09 -6.61
CA LYS A 44 -9.76 -0.09 -8.07
C LYS A 44 -9.20 1.21 -8.66
N GLU A 45 -9.52 2.34 -8.04
CA GLU A 45 -9.00 3.64 -8.45
C GLU A 45 -7.47 3.70 -8.26
N PHE A 46 -6.98 3.17 -7.15
CA PHE A 46 -5.54 3.17 -6.89
C PHE A 46 -4.77 2.29 -7.87
N ILE A 47 -5.31 1.11 -8.18
CA ILE A 47 -4.73 0.22 -9.20
C ILE A 47 -4.62 0.96 -10.53
N TYR A 48 -5.69 1.62 -10.93
CA TYR A 48 -5.70 2.39 -12.16
C TYR A 48 -4.66 3.51 -12.14
N THR A 49 -4.53 4.20 -11.01
CA THR A 49 -3.54 5.26 -10.84
C THR A 49 -2.11 4.72 -10.96
N ILE A 50 -1.83 3.58 -10.35
CA ILE A 50 -0.51 2.96 -10.47
C ILE A 50 -0.22 2.62 -11.93
N MET A 51 -1.19 2.02 -12.62
CA MET A 51 -1.03 1.64 -14.02
C MET A 51 -0.73 2.86 -14.89
N GLU A 52 -1.43 3.95 -14.64
CA GLU A 52 -1.25 5.19 -15.39
C GLU A 52 0.11 5.83 -15.10
N ARG A 53 0.47 5.95 -13.83
CA ARG A 53 1.68 6.64 -13.42
C ARG A 53 2.96 5.85 -13.63
N GLU A 54 2.87 4.53 -13.57
CA GLU A 54 4.02 3.64 -13.80
C GLU A 54 4.08 3.16 -15.25
N ASN A 55 3.26 3.73 -16.13
CA ASN A 55 3.26 3.45 -17.57
C ASN A 55 3.12 1.96 -17.88
N TYR A 56 2.14 1.31 -17.25
CA TYR A 56 1.87 -0.10 -17.51
C TYR A 56 1.32 -0.28 -18.92
N ASP A 57 1.85 -1.26 -19.63
CA ASP A 57 1.34 -1.64 -20.94
C ASP A 57 -0.02 -2.32 -20.80
N ARG A 58 -0.80 -2.28 -21.88
CA ARG A 58 -2.10 -2.92 -21.94
C ARG A 58 -1.95 -4.41 -21.65
N GLY A 59 -2.76 -4.91 -20.72
CA GLY A 59 -2.72 -6.32 -20.31
C GLY A 59 -1.79 -6.62 -19.16
N ASN A 60 -0.99 -5.64 -18.73
CA ASN A 60 -0.17 -5.79 -17.53
C ASN A 60 -0.84 -5.09 -16.36
N TYR A 61 -0.70 -5.67 -15.16
CA TYR A 61 -1.35 -5.18 -13.96
C TYR A 61 -0.35 -5.10 -12.80
N PRO A 62 -0.59 -4.22 -11.81
CA PRO A 62 0.26 -4.15 -10.61
C PRO A 62 -0.01 -5.27 -9.61
N TYR A 63 -0.62 -6.36 -10.06
CA TYR A 63 -0.81 -7.56 -9.26
C TYR A 63 -0.87 -8.78 -10.17
N HIS A 64 -0.47 -9.94 -9.63
CA HIS A 64 -0.54 -11.22 -10.34
C HIS A 64 -1.07 -12.28 -9.40
N LYS A 65 -2.01 -13.07 -9.88
CA LYS A 65 -2.52 -14.23 -9.12
C LYS A 65 -1.81 -15.48 -9.62
N SER A 66 -1.21 -16.22 -8.69
CA SER A 66 -0.49 -17.43 -9.00
C SER A 66 -1.14 -18.64 -8.32
N ARG A 67 -1.33 -19.71 -9.09
CA ARG A 67 -1.86 -20.98 -8.59
C ARG A 67 -0.76 -21.99 -8.30
N ALA A 68 0.50 -21.61 -8.40
CA ALA A 68 1.61 -22.49 -8.13
C ALA A 68 1.56 -22.97 -6.69
N ASN A 69 1.60 -24.29 -6.50
CA ASN A 69 1.47 -24.90 -5.17
C ASN A 69 2.81 -25.21 -4.52
N LYS A 70 3.91 -24.79 -5.10
CA LYS A 70 5.26 -25.13 -4.63
C LYS A 70 5.94 -23.92 -3.99
N GLY A 71 6.50 -24.14 -2.80
CA GLY A 71 7.44 -23.20 -2.19
C GLY A 71 6.89 -21.85 -1.80
N GLY A 72 5.59 -21.75 -1.51
CA GLY A 72 4.99 -20.48 -1.09
C GLY A 72 4.81 -19.48 -2.22
N ASN A 73 4.90 -19.94 -3.48
CA ASN A 73 4.71 -19.05 -4.64
C ASN A 73 3.26 -18.86 -5.03
N ALA A 74 2.32 -19.56 -4.38
CA ALA A 74 0.90 -19.39 -4.63
C ALA A 74 0.37 -18.14 -3.95
N GLY A 75 -0.66 -17.55 -4.54
CA GLY A 75 -1.35 -16.40 -3.97
C GLY A 75 -1.34 -15.21 -4.88
N THR A 76 -1.69 -14.07 -4.33
CA THR A 76 -1.71 -12.79 -5.04
C THR A 76 -0.44 -12.02 -4.74
N TRP A 77 0.28 -11.66 -5.79
CA TRP A 77 1.51 -10.87 -5.73
C TRP A 77 1.19 -9.45 -6.13
N MET A 78 1.63 -8.48 -5.35
CA MET A 78 1.31 -7.07 -5.57
C MET A 78 2.55 -6.22 -5.77
N HIS A 79 2.44 -5.25 -6.68
CA HIS A 79 3.41 -4.17 -6.80
C HIS A 79 3.67 -3.55 -5.42
N PRO A 80 4.90 -3.12 -5.12
CA PRO A 80 5.22 -2.58 -3.80
C PRO A 80 4.28 -1.49 -3.29
N LEU A 81 3.87 -0.56 -4.14
CA LEU A 81 2.95 0.51 -3.73
C LEU A 81 1.57 -0.03 -3.37
N LEU A 82 1.07 -0.97 -4.18
CA LEU A 82 -0.22 -1.59 -3.90
C LEU A 82 -0.16 -2.44 -2.63
N PHE A 83 0.96 -3.13 -2.42
CA PHE A 83 1.15 -3.96 -1.23
C PHE A 83 1.16 -3.11 0.05
N ILE A 84 1.79 -1.93 0.02
CA ILE A 84 1.79 -1.02 1.18
C ILE A 84 0.37 -0.58 1.51
N ASP A 85 -0.41 -0.19 0.51
CA ASP A 85 -1.82 0.18 0.70
C ASP A 85 -2.64 -0.98 1.26
N PHE A 86 -2.42 -2.18 0.71
CA PHE A 86 -3.07 -3.40 1.21
C PHE A 86 -2.73 -3.65 2.69
N ALA A 87 -1.45 -3.54 3.05
CA ALA A 87 -1.02 -3.73 4.43
C ALA A 87 -1.65 -2.70 5.37
N MET A 88 -1.80 -1.46 4.92
CA MET A 88 -2.48 -0.41 5.68
C MET A 88 -3.96 -0.75 5.87
N TRP A 89 -4.58 -1.36 4.88
CA TRP A 89 -5.98 -1.75 4.95
C TRP A 89 -6.21 -2.84 6.00
N ILE A 90 -5.31 -3.83 6.08
CA ILE A 90 -5.48 -4.92 7.03
C ILE A 90 -5.04 -4.57 8.45
N ASN A 91 -4.10 -3.62 8.60
CA ASN A 91 -3.47 -3.34 9.89
C ASN A 91 -3.49 -1.83 10.19
N PRO A 92 -4.46 -1.36 11.01
CA PRO A 92 -4.54 0.08 11.35
C PRO A 92 -3.30 0.62 12.06
N SER A 93 -2.61 -0.22 12.84
CA SER A 93 -1.38 0.18 13.50
C SER A 93 -0.28 0.47 12.47
N PHE A 94 -0.15 -0.38 11.47
CA PHE A 94 0.79 -0.14 10.38
C PHE A 94 0.42 1.11 9.59
N LYS A 95 -0.89 1.32 9.35
CA LYS A 95 -1.35 2.53 8.69
C LYS A 95 -0.91 3.78 9.45
N TYR A 96 -1.06 3.76 10.76
CA TYR A 96 -0.60 4.87 11.60
C TYR A 96 0.89 5.09 11.43
N ASP A 97 1.69 4.02 11.46
CA ASP A 97 3.14 4.12 11.35
C ASP A 97 3.56 4.75 10.01
N VAL A 98 2.91 4.36 8.91
CA VAL A 98 3.19 4.92 7.59
C VAL A 98 2.85 6.40 7.55
N LEU A 99 1.67 6.76 8.04
CA LEU A 99 1.23 8.16 8.04
C LEU A 99 2.09 9.02 8.95
N LYS A 100 2.51 8.47 10.09
CA LYS A 100 3.39 9.17 11.02
C LYS A 100 4.77 9.39 10.41
N PHE A 101 5.28 8.42 9.68
CA PHE A 101 6.54 8.58 8.96
C PHE A 101 6.45 9.74 7.96
N VAL A 102 5.39 9.81 7.17
CA VAL A 102 5.18 10.90 6.21
C VAL A 102 5.09 12.25 6.94
N TYR A 103 4.33 12.29 8.03
CA TYR A 103 4.20 13.51 8.83
C TYR A 103 5.55 14.00 9.35
N ASP A 104 6.36 13.07 9.90
CA ASP A 104 7.67 13.43 10.44
C ASP A 104 8.61 13.92 9.33
N GLU A 105 8.55 13.35 8.14
CA GLU A 105 9.33 13.80 7.00
C GLU A 105 8.91 15.20 6.55
N MET A 106 7.62 15.51 6.61
CA MET A 106 7.13 16.86 6.30
C MET A 106 7.71 17.91 7.25
N ILE A 107 7.73 17.60 8.55
CA ILE A 107 8.32 18.50 9.56
C ILE A 107 9.82 18.68 9.32
N LYS A 108 10.49 17.59 8.97
CA LYS A 108 11.92 17.61 8.66
C LYS A 108 12.21 18.51 7.46
N PHE A 109 11.43 18.40 6.38
CA PHE A 109 11.57 19.26 5.22
C PHE A 109 11.33 20.73 5.55
N ARG A 110 10.34 21.01 6.37
CA ARG A 110 10.07 22.37 6.83
C ARG A 110 11.31 22.99 7.49
N ASN A 111 12.01 22.20 8.30
CA ASN A 111 13.15 22.68 9.07
C ASN A 111 14.44 22.79 8.24
N LEU A 112 14.59 21.91 7.23
CA LEU A 112 15.84 21.80 6.48
C LEU A 112 15.81 22.52 5.14
N ALA A 113 14.63 22.60 4.50
CA ALA A 113 14.51 23.16 3.14
C ALA A 113 13.13 23.81 2.99
N GLY A 114 12.99 25.02 3.51
CA GLY A 114 11.72 25.72 3.58
C GLY A 114 10.88 25.70 2.32
N ASP A 115 11.51 25.68 1.15
CA ASP A 115 10.78 25.70 -0.14
C ASP A 115 10.06 24.38 -0.44
N ALA A 116 10.55 23.26 0.08
CA ALA A 116 9.95 21.96 -0.17
C ALA A 116 8.67 21.73 0.64
N TYR A 117 8.59 22.34 1.83
CA TYR A 117 7.47 22.14 2.73
C TYR A 117 6.13 22.59 2.14
N PRO A 118 6.02 23.81 1.55
CA PRO A 118 4.76 24.23 0.95
C PRO A 118 4.28 23.30 -0.16
N SER A 119 5.19 22.78 -0.97
CA SER A 119 4.84 21.83 -2.05
C SER A 119 4.31 20.52 -1.50
N MET A 120 4.91 20.02 -0.42
CA MET A 120 4.43 18.80 0.24
C MET A 120 3.05 19.00 0.84
N CYS A 121 2.83 20.12 1.52
CA CYS A 121 1.54 20.46 2.10
C CYS A 121 0.46 20.58 1.03
N LYS A 122 0.79 21.18 -0.10
CA LYS A 122 -0.14 21.31 -1.22
C LYS A 122 -0.50 19.94 -1.80
N ALA A 123 0.47 19.06 -1.95
CA ALA A 123 0.22 17.71 -2.45
C ALA A 123 -0.70 16.92 -1.51
N VAL A 124 -0.48 17.03 -0.21
CA VAL A 124 -1.33 16.36 0.79
C VAL A 124 -2.74 16.96 0.77
N SER A 125 -2.86 18.30 0.70
CA SER A 125 -4.17 18.96 0.70
C SER A 125 -4.99 18.65 -0.54
N SER A 126 -4.35 18.31 -1.66
CA SER A 126 -5.07 17.92 -2.88
C SER A 126 -5.75 16.56 -2.74
N ILE A 127 -5.31 15.73 -1.78
CA ILE A 127 -5.84 14.39 -1.54
C ILE A 127 -6.96 14.43 -0.49
N LEU A 128 -6.86 15.35 0.49
CA LEU A 128 -7.80 15.43 1.62
C LEU A 128 -8.94 16.40 1.31
N PRO A 129 -10.13 16.18 1.93
CA PRO A 129 -11.23 17.13 1.79
C PRO A 129 -10.86 18.53 2.27
N ASP A 130 -11.34 19.56 1.55
CA ASP A 130 -11.03 20.96 1.86
C ASP A 130 -11.37 21.37 3.28
N ASP A 131 -12.48 20.85 3.83
CA ASP A 131 -12.96 21.22 5.16
C ASP A 131 -12.01 20.82 6.29
N LEU A 132 -11.08 19.90 6.04
CA LEU A 132 -10.06 19.53 7.03
C LEU A 132 -9.06 20.67 7.29
N PHE A 133 -8.95 21.61 6.37
CA PHE A 133 -7.99 22.72 6.45
C PHE A 133 -8.63 24.06 6.76
N LYS A 134 -9.95 24.09 6.86
CA LYS A 134 -10.70 25.31 7.21
C LYS A 134 -10.93 25.32 8.71
N GLN A 135 -10.31 26.23 9.38
CA GLN A 135 -10.49 26.40 10.83
C GLN A 135 -10.80 27.81 11.18
#